data_57e73b93e1dcd4aed7967b649e4e768f
#
_entry.id   57e73b93e1dcd4aed7967b649e4e768f
#
_cell.length_a   1.000
_cell.length_b   1.000
_cell.length_c   1.000
_cell.angle_alpha   90.00
_cell.angle_beta   90.00
_cell.angle_gamma   90.00
#
_symmetry.space_group_name_H-M   'P 1'
#
loop_
_entity.id
_entity.type
_entity.pdbx_description
1 polymer ?
#
loop_
_entity_poly.entity_id
_entity_poly.type
_entity_poly.pdbx_seq_one_letter_code
_entity_poly.pdbx_strand_id
1 'polypeptide(L)'
;MRVDKLGRHEHEEKKMRVYGVLFVALVATGAMAQLSDDQASEEIRATIPLIRNTFIVDEFDAEGLRGRDLYLDPPRTLVYEYEYNWALTDSILTLDDMAPFQTVTEKQITAIWCSEPLLKYWRDNDLNQTWLYRDSTGVMLYKVQSRYIDC
;
A
#
# COMPACT_ATOMS: atom_id res chain seq x y z
N MET A 1 16.68 12.37 -37.82
CA MET A 1 15.81 12.60 -36.64
C MET A 1 15.61 11.28 -35.92
N ARG A 2 16.45 10.96 -34.95
CA ARG A 2 16.36 9.76 -34.12
C ARG A 2 15.69 10.16 -32.80
N VAL A 3 14.47 9.70 -32.58
CA VAL A 3 13.72 9.90 -31.34
C VAL A 3 14.10 8.79 -30.39
N ASP A 4 14.66 9.18 -29.24
CA ASP A 4 15.17 8.30 -28.18
C ASP A 4 14.08 7.39 -27.62
N LYS A 5 14.26 6.09 -27.84
CA LYS A 5 13.47 5.02 -27.22
C LYS A 5 13.91 4.69 -25.77
N LEU A 6 14.93 5.36 -25.24
CA LEU A 6 15.51 5.07 -23.93
C LEU A 6 14.75 5.65 -22.72
N GLY A 7 13.96 6.70 -22.92
CA GLY A 7 13.24 7.35 -21.81
C GLY A 7 11.99 6.62 -21.31
N ARG A 8 11.48 5.66 -22.09
CA ARG A 8 10.20 5.00 -21.74
C ARG A 8 10.38 3.79 -20.79
N HIS A 9 11.54 3.13 -20.83
CA HIS A 9 11.81 1.98 -19.96
C HIS A 9 12.15 2.37 -18.52
N GLU A 10 12.83 3.49 -18.31
CA GLU A 10 13.15 3.97 -16.94
C GLU A 10 11.91 4.45 -16.18
N HIS A 11 10.90 4.95 -16.90
CA HIS A 11 9.66 5.42 -16.26
C HIS A 11 8.76 4.26 -15.80
N GLU A 12 8.77 3.13 -16.51
CA GLU A 12 8.02 1.94 -16.09
C GLU A 12 8.68 1.21 -14.93
N GLU A 13 10.03 1.17 -14.87
CA GLU A 13 10.73 0.59 -13.72
C GLU A 13 10.56 1.41 -12.43
N LYS A 14 10.49 2.76 -12.54
CA LYS A 14 10.21 3.61 -11.38
C LYS A 14 8.77 3.48 -10.87
N LYS A 15 7.80 3.34 -11.75
CA LYS A 15 6.40 3.08 -11.34
C LYS A 15 6.25 1.76 -10.58
N MET A 16 7.02 0.74 -10.95
CA MET A 16 7.01 -0.54 -10.24
C MET A 16 7.66 -0.47 -8.85
N ARG A 17 8.56 0.49 -8.60
CA ARG A 17 9.23 0.63 -7.30
C ARG A 17 8.34 1.18 -6.19
N VAL A 18 7.38 2.05 -6.48
CA VAL A 18 6.44 2.57 -5.48
C VAL A 18 5.45 1.50 -5.01
N TYR A 19 5.12 0.54 -5.88
CA TYR A 19 4.25 -0.60 -5.54
C TYR A 19 5.02 -1.89 -5.23
N GLY A 20 6.31 -1.96 -5.55
CA GLY A 20 7.14 -3.18 -5.47
C GLY A 20 7.87 -3.39 -4.16
N VAL A 21 7.70 -2.52 -3.18
CA VAL A 21 8.45 -2.58 -1.91
C VAL A 21 7.90 -3.63 -0.93
N LEU A 22 7.04 -4.48 -1.40
CA LEU A 22 6.32 -5.25 -0.46
C LEU A 22 6.36 -6.72 -0.74
N PHE A 23 7.19 -7.47 -0.25
CA PHE A 23 6.85 -8.86 0.07
C PHE A 23 8.10 -9.65 0.45
N VAL A 24 8.46 -9.55 1.72
CA VAL A 24 9.17 -10.65 2.35
C VAL A 24 8.10 -11.59 2.89
N ALA A 25 7.77 -12.63 2.13
CA ALA A 25 6.95 -13.69 2.63
C ALA A 25 7.78 -14.59 3.53
N LEU A 26 7.44 -14.67 4.80
CA LEU A 26 7.81 -15.82 5.59
C LEU A 26 6.98 -17.02 5.08
N VAL A 27 7.63 -17.92 4.38
CA VAL A 27 7.03 -19.20 3.99
C VAL A 27 7.07 -20.11 5.21
N ALA A 28 6.01 -20.12 5.98
CA ALA A 28 5.78 -21.18 6.94
C ALA A 28 5.19 -22.39 6.21
N THR A 29 5.98 -23.42 6.00
CA THR A 29 5.51 -24.74 5.54
C THR A 29 4.92 -25.48 6.74
N GLY A 30 3.63 -25.44 6.90
CA GLY A 30 2.90 -26.19 7.93
C GLY A 30 1.41 -26.19 7.68
N ALA A 31 0.73 -27.28 8.01
CA ALA A 31 -0.69 -27.51 7.80
C ALA A 31 -1.56 -26.30 8.21
N MET A 32 -2.51 -25.95 7.36
CA MET A 32 -3.37 -24.78 7.41
C MET A 32 -4.32 -24.77 8.62
N ALA A 33 -3.80 -24.47 9.81
CA ALA A 33 -4.62 -23.92 10.86
C ALA A 33 -4.60 -22.40 10.70
N GLN A 34 -5.77 -21.76 10.64
CA GLN A 34 -5.88 -20.32 10.60
C GLN A 34 -5.15 -19.72 11.81
N LEU A 35 -4.33 -18.69 11.59
CA LEU A 35 -3.59 -18.03 12.67
C LEU A 35 -4.53 -17.51 13.75
N SER A 36 -4.14 -17.64 15.02
CA SER A 36 -4.79 -16.91 16.12
C SER A 36 -4.54 -15.41 15.98
N ASP A 37 -5.31 -14.59 16.68
CA ASP A 37 -5.13 -13.12 16.64
C ASP A 37 -3.75 -12.69 17.15
N ASP A 38 -3.22 -13.37 18.16
CA ASP A 38 -1.87 -13.09 18.66
C ASP A 38 -0.80 -13.45 17.62
N GLN A 39 -0.93 -14.61 16.97
CA GLN A 39 -0.03 -15.03 15.90
C GLN A 39 -0.10 -14.08 14.69
N ALA A 40 -1.30 -13.66 14.29
CA ALA A 40 -1.50 -12.71 13.22
C ALA A 40 -0.83 -11.35 13.54
N SER A 41 -1.01 -10.86 14.78
CA SER A 41 -0.36 -9.62 15.23
C SER A 41 1.16 -9.73 15.23
N GLU A 42 1.71 -10.88 15.61
CA GLU A 42 3.15 -11.13 15.65
C GLU A 42 3.74 -11.19 14.24
N GLU A 43 3.08 -11.88 13.31
CA GLU A 43 3.44 -11.92 11.88
C GLU A 43 3.51 -10.51 11.28
N ILE A 44 2.50 -9.68 11.53
CA ILE A 44 2.48 -8.31 11.03
C ILE A 44 3.60 -7.48 11.67
N ARG A 45 3.81 -7.59 12.99
CA ARG A 45 4.91 -6.89 13.67
C ARG A 45 6.28 -7.28 13.13
N ALA A 46 6.48 -8.56 12.81
CA ALA A 46 7.71 -9.05 12.21
C ALA A 46 7.92 -8.52 10.78
N THR A 47 6.83 -8.25 10.05
CA THR A 47 6.89 -7.73 8.68
C THR A 47 7.25 -6.24 8.63
N ILE A 48 6.80 -5.44 9.60
CA ILE A 48 7.00 -3.98 9.60
C ILE A 48 8.46 -3.57 9.45
N PRO A 49 9.45 -4.08 10.22
CA PRO A 49 10.84 -3.68 10.08
C PRO A 49 11.43 -3.98 8.70
N LEU A 50 10.94 -5.03 8.03
CA LEU A 50 11.46 -5.49 6.75
C LEU A 50 11.13 -4.52 5.61
N ILE A 51 9.99 -3.84 5.70
CA ILE A 51 9.49 -2.93 4.67
C ILE A 51 9.60 -1.45 5.07
N ARG A 52 9.77 -1.15 6.36
CA ARG A 52 9.73 0.21 6.89
C ARG A 52 10.70 1.15 6.19
N ASN A 53 11.97 0.74 6.04
CA ASN A 53 13.02 1.60 5.48
C ASN A 53 12.85 1.89 3.98
N THR A 54 12.09 1.07 3.28
CA THR A 54 11.81 1.27 1.87
C THR A 54 10.46 1.95 1.63
N PHE A 55 9.55 1.84 2.60
CA PHE A 55 8.24 2.46 2.54
C PHE A 55 8.24 3.89 3.07
N ILE A 56 8.84 4.12 4.25
CA ILE A 56 8.92 5.47 4.84
C ILE A 56 10.09 6.21 4.21
N VAL A 57 9.78 7.24 3.45
CA VAL A 57 10.75 8.07 2.74
C VAL A 57 10.47 9.56 3.00
N ASP A 58 11.54 10.37 3.04
CA ASP A 58 11.42 11.80 3.27
C ASP A 58 11.04 12.57 1.98
N GLU A 59 11.34 11.99 0.82
CA GLU A 59 11.10 12.62 -0.48
C GLU A 59 9.75 12.18 -1.05
N PHE A 60 9.05 13.12 -1.68
CA PHE A 60 7.87 12.83 -2.48
C PHE A 60 8.26 12.29 -3.85
N ASP A 61 7.49 11.38 -4.36
CA ASP A 61 7.64 10.90 -5.74
C ASP A 61 7.17 11.93 -6.77
N ALA A 62 7.22 11.56 -8.06
CA ALA A 62 6.81 12.43 -9.15
C ALA A 62 5.30 12.78 -9.13
N GLU A 63 4.50 12.03 -8.39
CA GLU A 63 3.06 12.24 -8.23
C GLU A 63 2.75 13.05 -6.96
N GLY A 64 3.80 13.43 -6.20
CA GLY A 64 3.67 14.17 -4.94
C GLY A 64 3.20 13.30 -3.79
N LEU A 65 3.49 12.00 -3.82
CA LEU A 65 3.12 11.02 -2.80
C LEU A 65 4.36 10.45 -2.12
N ARG A 66 4.28 10.23 -0.81
CA ARG A 66 5.31 9.49 -0.06
C ARG A 66 4.70 8.55 0.97
N GLY A 67 5.43 7.50 1.34
CA GLY A 67 5.11 6.70 2.51
C GLY A 67 5.47 7.45 3.78
N ARG A 68 4.52 7.60 4.70
CA ARG A 68 4.67 8.38 5.92
C ARG A 68 4.80 7.51 7.16
N ASP A 69 3.92 6.52 7.30
CA ASP A 69 3.92 5.62 8.45
C ASP A 69 3.46 4.22 8.08
N LEU A 70 3.88 3.26 8.90
CA LEU A 70 3.58 1.85 8.74
C LEU A 70 3.40 1.23 10.13
N TYR A 71 2.21 0.70 10.42
CA TYR A 71 1.89 0.18 11.74
C TYR A 71 0.86 -0.95 11.71
N LEU A 72 0.79 -1.68 12.81
CA LEU A 72 -0.23 -2.69 13.06
C LEU A 72 -1.49 -2.02 13.64
N ASP A 73 -2.64 -2.22 12.99
CA ASP A 73 -3.97 -2.04 13.58
C ASP A 73 -4.47 -3.44 14.01
N PRO A 74 -4.42 -3.73 15.34
CA PRO A 74 -4.69 -5.07 15.85
C PRO A 74 -6.11 -5.57 15.53
N PRO A 75 -6.30 -6.89 15.43
CA PRO A 75 -5.26 -7.92 15.55
C PRO A 75 -4.60 -8.31 14.21
N ARG A 76 -5.19 -7.95 13.06
CA ARG A 76 -4.91 -8.59 11.78
C ARG A 76 -4.61 -7.64 10.62
N THR A 77 -4.45 -6.34 10.88
CA THR A 77 -4.34 -5.35 9.82
C THR A 77 -3.00 -4.61 9.84
N LEU A 78 -2.26 -4.65 8.73
CA LEU A 78 -1.13 -3.78 8.46
C LEU A 78 -1.63 -2.52 7.80
N VAL A 79 -1.28 -1.37 8.37
CA VAL A 79 -1.69 -0.06 7.85
C VAL A 79 -0.51 0.64 7.20
N TYR A 80 -0.70 1.06 5.96
CA TYR A 80 0.18 1.90 5.18
C TYR A 80 -0.41 3.30 5.15
N GLU A 81 0.32 4.29 5.67
CA GLU A 81 -0.10 5.68 5.63
C GLU A 81 0.72 6.45 4.61
N TYR A 82 0.04 7.05 3.65
CA TYR A 82 0.61 7.88 2.60
C TYR A 82 0.26 9.35 2.82
N GLU A 83 1.16 10.22 2.41
CA GLU A 83 0.97 11.66 2.46
C GLU A 83 1.19 12.28 1.07
N TYR A 84 0.26 13.12 0.66
CA TYR A 84 0.44 14.00 -0.49
C TYR A 84 1.15 15.29 -0.11
N ASN A 85 1.91 15.91 -1.04
CA ASN A 85 2.64 17.16 -0.85
C ASN A 85 1.77 18.42 -0.94
N TRP A 86 0.45 18.27 -1.03
CA TRP A 86 -0.51 19.38 -1.11
C TRP A 86 -1.56 19.26 -0.01
N ALA A 87 -2.19 20.41 0.33
CA ALA A 87 -3.28 20.48 1.30
C ALA A 87 -4.62 20.65 0.59
N LEU A 88 -5.66 19.93 1.07
CA LEU A 88 -7.01 20.07 0.52
C LEU A 88 -7.54 21.49 0.65
N THR A 89 -7.21 22.18 1.75
CA THR A 89 -7.58 23.58 2.01
C THR A 89 -7.00 24.57 1.03
N ASP A 90 -5.88 24.22 0.38
CA ASP A 90 -5.18 25.08 -0.60
C ASP A 90 -5.59 24.78 -2.04
N SER A 91 -6.53 23.85 -2.22
CA SER A 91 -7.06 23.42 -3.51
C SER A 91 -8.51 23.85 -3.70
N ILE A 92 -8.97 23.77 -4.94
CA ILE A 92 -10.38 23.94 -5.29
C ILE A 92 -11.19 22.63 -5.10
N LEU A 93 -10.49 21.53 -4.71
CA LEU A 93 -11.07 20.21 -4.54
C LEU A 93 -11.74 20.07 -3.17
N THR A 94 -12.72 19.22 -3.11
CA THR A 94 -13.42 18.79 -1.88
C THR A 94 -13.14 17.31 -1.61
N LEU A 95 -13.54 16.80 -0.45
CA LEU A 95 -13.42 15.35 -0.18
C LEU A 95 -14.23 14.51 -1.16
N ASP A 96 -15.35 15.02 -1.65
CA ASP A 96 -16.17 14.30 -2.65
C ASP A 96 -15.45 14.15 -3.98
N ASP A 97 -14.56 15.09 -4.33
CA ASP A 97 -13.72 15.01 -5.53
C ASP A 97 -12.65 13.93 -5.45
N MET A 98 -12.43 13.35 -4.27
CA MET A 98 -11.46 12.25 -4.07
C MET A 98 -11.99 10.88 -4.52
N ALA A 99 -13.27 10.72 -4.75
CA ALA A 99 -13.87 9.43 -5.14
C ALA A 99 -13.25 8.81 -6.42
N PRO A 100 -12.95 9.55 -7.49
CA PRO A 100 -12.25 9.01 -8.65
C PRO A 100 -10.84 8.48 -8.32
N PHE A 101 -10.10 9.19 -7.45
CA PHE A 101 -8.76 8.77 -7.01
C PHE A 101 -8.85 7.47 -6.21
N GLN A 102 -9.77 7.40 -5.27
CA GLN A 102 -10.06 6.18 -4.51
C GLN A 102 -10.36 5.02 -5.45
N THR A 103 -11.25 5.20 -6.43
CA THR A 103 -11.64 4.15 -7.38
C THR A 103 -10.46 3.63 -8.19
N VAL A 104 -9.58 4.51 -8.66
CA VAL A 104 -8.37 4.11 -9.41
C VAL A 104 -7.42 3.33 -8.49
N THR A 105 -7.20 3.82 -7.28
CA THR A 105 -6.33 3.17 -6.30
C THR A 105 -6.87 1.80 -5.90
N GLU A 106 -8.17 1.67 -5.65
CA GLU A 106 -8.82 0.39 -5.36
C GLU A 106 -8.61 -0.64 -6.48
N LYS A 107 -8.76 -0.24 -7.74
CA LYS A 107 -8.50 -1.13 -8.88
C LYS A 107 -7.06 -1.62 -8.94
N GLN A 108 -6.10 -0.73 -8.69
CA GLN A 108 -4.68 -1.08 -8.70
C GLN A 108 -4.34 -2.02 -7.55
N ILE A 109 -4.80 -1.71 -6.34
CA ILE A 109 -4.58 -2.54 -5.16
C ILE A 109 -5.25 -3.91 -5.34
N THR A 110 -6.50 -3.95 -5.84
CA THR A 110 -7.21 -5.20 -6.13
C THR A 110 -6.43 -6.08 -7.10
N ALA A 111 -5.91 -5.50 -8.17
CA ALA A 111 -5.13 -6.25 -9.14
C ALA A 111 -3.90 -6.91 -8.50
N ILE A 112 -3.18 -6.20 -7.64
CA ILE A 112 -2.01 -6.73 -6.92
C ILE A 112 -2.44 -7.73 -5.85
N TRP A 113 -3.42 -7.37 -5.02
CA TRP A 113 -3.91 -8.19 -3.91
C TRP A 113 -4.37 -9.57 -4.39
N CYS A 114 -5.04 -9.64 -5.54
CA CYS A 114 -5.60 -10.87 -6.07
C CYS A 114 -4.61 -11.69 -6.91
N SER A 115 -3.66 -11.06 -7.58
CA SER A 115 -2.72 -11.74 -8.48
C SER A 115 -1.40 -12.15 -7.84
N GLU A 116 -0.95 -11.44 -6.81
CA GLU A 116 0.37 -11.67 -6.21
C GLU A 116 0.37 -12.94 -5.35
N PRO A 117 1.18 -13.97 -5.69
CA PRO A 117 1.19 -15.25 -4.98
C PRO A 117 1.55 -15.11 -3.49
N LEU A 118 2.43 -14.17 -3.14
CA LEU A 118 2.84 -13.93 -1.76
C LEU A 118 1.68 -13.41 -0.90
N LEU A 119 0.74 -12.68 -1.49
CA LEU A 119 -0.46 -12.20 -0.80
C LEU A 119 -1.53 -13.30 -0.61
N LYS A 120 -1.38 -14.42 -1.31
CA LYS A 120 -2.25 -15.58 -1.07
C LYS A 120 -2.15 -16.04 0.39
N TYR A 121 -0.93 -16.10 0.95
CA TYR A 121 -0.75 -16.45 2.37
C TYR A 121 -1.50 -15.49 3.29
N TRP A 122 -1.47 -14.18 3.00
CA TRP A 122 -2.21 -13.17 3.78
C TRP A 122 -3.71 -13.40 3.69
N ARG A 123 -4.25 -13.63 2.49
CA ARG A 123 -5.67 -13.92 2.28
C ARG A 123 -6.11 -15.19 2.99
N ASP A 124 -5.33 -16.27 2.85
CA ASP A 124 -5.64 -17.58 3.43
C ASP A 124 -5.63 -17.55 4.96
N ASN A 125 -4.92 -16.63 5.58
CA ASN A 125 -4.83 -16.46 7.04
C ASN A 125 -5.64 -15.26 7.55
N ASP A 126 -6.47 -14.65 6.73
CA ASP A 126 -7.27 -13.46 7.08
C ASP A 126 -6.42 -12.30 7.61
N LEU A 127 -5.19 -12.15 7.11
CA LEU A 127 -4.37 -10.97 7.35
C LEU A 127 -4.78 -9.89 6.36
N ASN A 128 -4.96 -8.67 6.84
CA ASN A 128 -5.51 -7.58 6.07
C ASN A 128 -4.50 -6.45 5.90
N GLN A 129 -4.73 -5.65 4.86
CA GLN A 129 -4.00 -4.42 4.62
C GLN A 129 -4.97 -3.25 4.49
N THR A 130 -4.56 -2.09 5.00
CA THR A 130 -5.28 -0.83 4.83
C THR A 130 -4.30 0.22 4.32
N TRP A 131 -4.71 0.96 3.31
CA TRP A 131 -3.97 2.08 2.74
C TRP A 131 -4.74 3.35 3.03
N LEU A 132 -4.11 4.25 3.82
CA LEU A 132 -4.65 5.56 4.18
C LEU A 132 -3.93 6.64 3.38
N TYR A 133 -4.67 7.52 2.77
CA TYR A 133 -4.15 8.64 2.00
C TYR A 133 -4.55 9.94 2.67
N ARG A 134 -3.54 10.73 3.04
CA ARG A 134 -3.71 12.02 3.70
C ARG A 134 -3.11 13.15 2.88
N ASP A 135 -3.60 14.35 3.11
CA ASP A 135 -2.96 15.56 2.61
C ASP A 135 -1.79 16.00 3.52
N SER A 136 -1.07 17.06 3.12
CA SER A 136 0.07 17.58 3.88
C SER A 136 -0.29 18.14 5.26
N THR A 137 -1.57 18.38 5.55
CA THR A 137 -2.08 18.82 6.85
C THR A 137 -2.58 17.66 7.73
N GLY A 138 -2.57 16.44 7.19
CA GLY A 138 -3.01 15.22 7.88
C GLY A 138 -4.49 14.90 7.73
N VAL A 139 -5.23 15.66 6.91
CA VAL A 139 -6.64 15.35 6.59
C VAL A 139 -6.68 14.05 5.79
N MET A 140 -7.51 13.10 6.22
CA MET A 140 -7.71 11.85 5.49
C MET A 140 -8.55 12.11 4.24
N LEU A 141 -7.98 11.86 3.08
CA LEU A 141 -8.62 12.04 1.77
C LEU A 141 -9.46 10.83 1.39
N TYR A 142 -8.89 9.65 1.48
CA TYR A 142 -9.56 8.36 1.24
C TYR A 142 -8.78 7.20 1.84
N LYS A 143 -9.42 6.04 1.88
CA LYS A 143 -8.80 4.79 2.32
C LYS A 143 -9.25 3.62 1.45
N VAL A 144 -8.37 2.62 1.32
CA VAL A 144 -8.66 1.32 0.70
C VAL A 144 -8.37 0.22 1.72
N GLN A 145 -9.17 -0.83 1.74
CA GLN A 145 -9.02 -1.94 2.69
C GLN A 145 -9.14 -3.28 1.97
N SER A 146 -8.12 -4.13 2.10
CA SER A 146 -8.08 -5.43 1.43
C SER A 146 -9.20 -6.38 1.86
N ARG A 147 -9.70 -6.28 3.09
CA ARG A 147 -10.79 -7.10 3.61
C ARG A 147 -12.12 -6.97 2.86
N TYR A 148 -12.25 -5.94 2.03
CA TYR A 148 -13.42 -5.71 1.19
C TYR A 148 -13.19 -6.06 -0.27
N ILE A 149 -12.00 -6.60 -0.59
CA ILE A 149 -11.63 -6.99 -1.95
C ILE A 149 -12.00 -8.45 -2.16
N ASP A 150 -12.91 -8.68 -3.06
CA ASP A 150 -13.25 -10.01 -3.57
C ASP A 150 -12.30 -10.40 -4.71
N CYS A 151 -11.60 -11.48 -4.56
CA CYS A 151 -10.78 -12.10 -5.58
C CYS A 151 -11.54 -13.27 -6.24
#